data_beae0ae15c6deee0fa32343135e98632
#
_entry.id   beae0ae15c6deee0fa32343135e98632
#
_cell.length_a   1.000
_cell.length_b   1.000
_cell.length_c   1.000
_cell.angle_alpha   90.00
_cell.angle_beta   90.00
_cell.angle_gamma   90.00
#
_symmetry.space_group_name_H-M   'P 1'
#
loop_
_entity.id
_entity.type
_entity.pdbx_description
1 polymer ?
#
loop_
_entity_poly.entity_id
_entity_poly.type
_entity_poly.pdbx_seq_one_letter_code
_entity_poly.pdbx_strand_id
1 'polypeptide(L)'
;MLFFTIAIDSFETTFNTIKNNGFENQISLLPISGDKSILNGAHRLASAIYLNEEVDCVFLDLENQIYDYKFFKQRHLSQDILEIAVSKFIEYSENTHIAFIWPTAQGCDEDIEKIIPNIIYRKEVKLNRNGAHNLLSQIYHGEDWLGDADNDFNGSNGKLVECFKTFDPIRVIAFQEENLDKVLAIKDRVRDVFKVGKHSIHITDTKEEAIRTARIIFNDNSIHFLNYAKPNKYKSTHTKITSFKELLHEHKIDNDKIIIDSSLILSVYGLREAVDTDYLLDNACNFESQSPLINSHDESLEWYKKLKNELIYNPNNYFYFNDIKFVSFPILYSMKSNRGEVKDRNDCKMMDALIENN
;
A
#
# COMPACT_ATOMS: atom_id res chain seq x y z
N MET A 1 18.74 8.63 15.17
CA MET A 1 17.65 8.99 16.08
C MET A 1 17.50 10.50 16.30
N LEU A 2 18.53 11.22 16.74
CA LEU A 2 18.45 12.68 17.00
C LEU A 2 17.97 13.53 15.83
N PHE A 3 18.49 13.30 14.62
CA PHE A 3 18.08 14.05 13.40
C PHE A 3 16.62 13.84 13.00
N PHE A 4 16.09 12.64 13.22
CA PHE A 4 14.69 12.33 12.89
C PHE A 4 13.72 13.04 13.84
N THR A 5 14.05 13.09 15.13
CA THR A 5 13.27 13.83 16.13
C THR A 5 13.22 15.32 15.82
N ILE A 6 14.39 15.92 15.48
CA ILE A 6 14.48 17.35 15.10
C ILE A 6 13.63 17.65 13.85
N ALA A 7 13.60 16.75 12.87
CA ALA A 7 12.80 16.93 11.66
C ALA A 7 11.29 16.87 11.95
N ILE A 8 10.84 15.96 12.82
CA ILE A 8 9.44 15.87 13.28
C ILE A 8 9.05 17.13 14.04
N ASP A 9 9.82 17.52 15.04
CA ASP A 9 9.54 18.72 15.85
C ASP A 9 9.46 19.98 14.97
N SER A 10 10.35 20.11 13.98
CA SER A 10 10.34 21.21 13.01
C SER A 10 9.08 21.18 12.14
N PHE A 11 8.64 20.00 11.69
CA PHE A 11 7.42 19.85 10.91
C PHE A 11 6.19 20.19 11.74
N GLU A 12 6.07 19.65 12.95
CA GLU A 12 4.96 19.91 13.87
C GLU A 12 4.85 21.40 14.23
N THR A 13 5.98 22.05 14.49
CA THR A 13 6.03 23.49 14.73
C THR A 13 5.50 24.27 13.54
N THR A 14 5.97 23.95 12.33
CA THR A 14 5.51 24.58 11.08
C THR A 14 4.01 24.35 10.86
N PHE A 15 3.55 23.12 11.03
CA PHE A 15 2.15 22.73 10.88
C PHE A 15 1.24 23.51 11.85
N ASN A 16 1.59 23.51 13.14
CA ASN A 16 0.82 24.19 14.16
C ASN A 16 0.80 25.71 13.95
N THR A 17 1.88 26.30 13.46
CA THR A 17 1.93 27.73 13.13
C THR A 17 0.97 28.05 11.99
N ILE A 18 0.99 27.31 10.90
CA ILE A 18 0.07 27.52 9.76
C ILE A 18 -1.38 27.24 10.16
N LYS A 19 -1.63 26.19 10.94
CA LYS A 19 -2.98 25.86 11.45
C LYS A 19 -3.60 26.96 12.28
N ASN A 20 -2.80 27.67 13.09
CA ASN A 20 -3.30 28.69 14.01
C ASN A 20 -3.39 30.09 13.38
N ASN A 21 -2.48 30.40 12.44
CA ASN A 21 -2.30 31.77 11.91
C ASN A 21 -2.63 31.87 10.40
N GLY A 22 -2.87 30.75 9.71
CA GLY A 22 -2.88 30.68 8.25
C GLY A 22 -1.48 30.70 7.66
N PHE A 23 -1.36 30.66 6.33
CA PHE A 23 -0.10 30.78 5.63
C PHE A 23 0.22 32.28 5.44
N GLU A 24 1.21 32.78 6.17
CA GLU A 24 1.57 34.19 6.17
C GLU A 24 2.42 34.56 4.94
N ASN A 25 1.78 34.76 3.78
CA ASN A 25 2.43 35.05 2.49
C ASN A 25 3.36 36.28 2.53
N GLN A 26 3.11 37.25 3.38
CA GLN A 26 3.95 38.44 3.51
C GLN A 26 5.32 38.15 4.16
N ILE A 27 5.41 37.07 4.92
CA ILE A 27 6.61 36.69 5.66
C ILE A 27 7.33 35.52 4.98
N SER A 28 6.57 34.64 4.29
CA SER A 28 7.08 33.36 3.85
C SER A 28 6.55 32.95 2.48
N LEU A 29 7.30 33.32 1.42
CA LEU A 29 7.03 32.84 0.07
C LEU A 29 7.60 31.44 -0.16
N LEU A 30 6.97 30.64 -1.02
CA LEU A 30 7.55 29.37 -1.48
C LEU A 30 8.43 29.64 -2.73
N PRO A 31 9.75 29.40 -2.67
CA PRO A 31 10.59 29.50 -3.84
C PRO A 31 10.37 28.30 -4.76
N ILE A 32 10.07 28.57 -6.02
CA ILE A 32 9.88 27.57 -7.08
C ILE A 32 10.76 27.89 -8.29
N SER A 33 11.18 26.84 -8.99
CA SER A 33 11.94 26.93 -10.24
C SER A 33 11.04 27.13 -11.45
N GLY A 34 11.62 27.28 -12.63
CA GLY A 34 10.91 27.54 -13.88
C GLY A 34 9.91 26.45 -14.28
N ASP A 35 10.14 25.19 -13.87
CA ASP A 35 9.20 24.06 -14.05
C ASP A 35 8.18 23.91 -12.92
N LYS A 36 8.11 24.89 -12.01
CA LYS A 36 7.25 24.91 -10.81
C LYS A 36 7.62 23.89 -9.73
N SER A 37 8.80 23.27 -9.79
CA SER A 37 9.30 22.46 -8.69
C SER A 37 9.67 23.34 -7.49
N ILE A 38 9.33 22.86 -6.27
CA ILE A 38 9.73 23.59 -5.06
C ILE A 38 11.23 23.49 -4.84
N LEU A 39 11.89 24.61 -4.57
CA LEU A 39 13.30 24.67 -4.26
C LEU A 39 13.56 24.58 -2.76
N ASN A 40 12.60 25.00 -1.95
CA ASN A 40 12.63 24.93 -0.48
C ASN A 40 11.20 25.04 0.09
N GLY A 41 11.03 24.66 1.35
CA GLY A 41 9.76 24.82 2.07
C GLY A 41 8.80 23.64 1.97
N ALA A 42 9.31 22.42 1.79
CA ALA A 42 8.51 21.20 1.71
C ALA A 42 7.54 21.03 2.91
N HIS A 43 7.99 21.32 4.14
CA HIS A 43 7.12 21.25 5.34
C HIS A 43 5.98 22.27 5.27
N ARG A 44 6.27 23.50 4.81
CA ARG A 44 5.25 24.56 4.66
C ARG A 44 4.23 24.20 3.60
N LEU A 45 4.69 23.72 2.44
CA LEU A 45 3.81 23.28 1.36
C LEU A 45 2.95 22.10 1.79
N ALA A 46 3.52 21.08 2.41
CA ALA A 46 2.77 19.92 2.89
C ALA A 46 1.70 20.33 3.93
N SER A 47 2.05 21.23 4.86
CA SER A 47 1.12 21.76 5.85
C SER A 47 -0.01 22.56 5.20
N ALA A 48 0.30 23.42 4.22
CA ALA A 48 -0.69 24.21 3.51
C ALA A 48 -1.66 23.33 2.70
N ILE A 49 -1.15 22.33 2.00
CA ILE A 49 -1.98 21.35 1.27
C ILE A 49 -2.94 20.64 2.23
N TYR A 50 -2.44 20.15 3.35
CA TYR A 50 -3.27 19.45 4.34
C TYR A 50 -4.34 20.32 4.96
N LEU A 51 -4.03 21.60 5.21
CA LEU A 51 -4.93 22.58 5.80
C LEU A 51 -5.81 23.30 4.78
N ASN A 52 -5.64 23.01 3.48
CA ASN A 52 -6.31 23.67 2.35
C ASN A 52 -6.08 25.19 2.33
N GLU A 53 -4.84 25.61 2.60
CA GLU A 53 -4.41 27.00 2.60
C GLU A 53 -3.78 27.39 1.25
N GLU A 54 -4.09 28.62 0.78
CA GLU A 54 -3.42 29.18 -0.40
C GLU A 54 -2.01 29.67 -0.06
N VAL A 55 -1.08 29.46 -1.01
CA VAL A 55 0.34 29.85 -0.83
C VAL A 55 0.81 30.72 -1.97
N ASP A 56 1.52 31.80 -1.64
CA ASP A 56 2.21 32.61 -2.64
C ASP A 56 3.60 32.04 -2.95
N CYS A 57 3.92 32.00 -4.23
CA CYS A 57 5.19 31.47 -4.72
C CYS A 57 6.03 32.59 -5.33
N VAL A 58 7.34 32.47 -5.18
CA VAL A 58 8.31 33.30 -5.90
C VAL A 58 9.08 32.45 -6.92
N PHE A 59 9.04 32.85 -8.19
CA PHE A 59 9.81 32.21 -9.24
C PHE A 59 11.26 32.65 -9.16
N LEU A 60 12.14 31.67 -9.12
CA LEU A 60 13.59 31.88 -9.18
C LEU A 60 14.14 31.26 -10.46
N ASP A 61 15.02 32.02 -11.14
CA ASP A 61 15.74 31.53 -12.32
C ASP A 61 16.96 30.68 -11.88
N LEU A 62 16.62 29.48 -11.38
CA LEU A 62 17.60 28.50 -10.91
C LEU A 62 17.33 27.17 -11.62
N GLU A 63 18.40 26.41 -11.79
CA GLU A 63 18.29 25.05 -12.31
C GLU A 63 17.40 24.19 -11.41
N ASN A 64 16.58 23.35 -12.04
CA ASN A 64 15.71 22.42 -11.32
C ASN A 64 16.52 21.44 -10.50
N GLN A 65 16.13 21.28 -9.25
CA GLN A 65 16.69 20.23 -8.38
C GLN A 65 15.81 19.00 -8.48
N ILE A 66 16.39 17.87 -8.90
CA ILE A 66 15.69 16.59 -9.00
C ILE A 66 15.81 15.86 -7.66
N TYR A 67 14.72 15.84 -6.90
CA TYR A 67 14.60 15.11 -5.64
C TYR A 67 13.81 13.81 -5.87
N ASP A 68 14.31 12.95 -6.78
CA ASP A 68 13.71 11.66 -7.08
C ASP A 68 14.12 10.57 -6.05
N TYR A 69 13.58 9.36 -6.21
CA TYR A 69 13.92 8.25 -5.33
C TYR A 69 15.41 7.86 -5.40
N LYS A 70 16.10 8.08 -6.54
CA LYS A 70 17.53 7.79 -6.71
C LYS A 70 18.35 8.73 -5.84
N PHE A 71 17.97 10.02 -5.81
CA PHE A 71 18.58 11.03 -4.93
C PHE A 71 18.51 10.63 -3.45
N PHE A 72 17.33 10.19 -2.99
CA PHE A 72 17.15 9.80 -1.59
C PHE A 72 17.79 8.43 -1.28
N LYS A 73 17.75 7.48 -2.21
CA LYS A 73 18.43 6.19 -2.08
C LYS A 73 19.95 6.35 -1.94
N GLN A 74 20.58 7.26 -2.72
CA GLN A 74 22.00 7.61 -2.60
C GLN A 74 22.35 8.20 -1.23
N ARG A 75 21.39 8.80 -0.53
CA ARG A 75 21.53 9.35 0.82
C ARG A 75 21.10 8.35 1.91
N HIS A 76 21.02 7.08 1.57
CA HIS A 76 20.70 5.99 2.49
C HIS A 76 19.33 6.12 3.16
N LEU A 77 18.36 6.78 2.51
CA LEU A 77 16.98 6.67 2.94
C LEU A 77 16.51 5.21 2.78
N SER A 78 15.93 4.64 3.84
CA SER A 78 15.54 3.23 3.82
C SER A 78 14.42 2.96 2.82
N GLN A 79 14.36 1.74 2.32
CA GLN A 79 13.42 1.35 1.30
C GLN A 79 11.96 1.49 1.76
N ASP A 80 11.65 1.14 3.00
CA ASP A 80 10.32 1.29 3.59
C ASP A 80 9.83 2.74 3.58
N ILE A 81 10.69 3.72 3.90
CA ILE A 81 10.34 5.15 3.82
C ILE A 81 10.12 5.59 2.38
N LEU A 82 10.95 5.13 1.43
CA LEU A 82 10.75 5.42 0.01
C LEU A 82 9.43 4.83 -0.50
N GLU A 83 9.05 3.65 -0.06
CA GLU A 83 7.79 3.00 -0.44
C GLU A 83 6.57 3.67 0.17
N ILE A 84 6.66 4.18 1.38
CA ILE A 84 5.63 5.04 1.97
C ILE A 84 5.47 6.32 1.14
N ALA A 85 6.58 6.97 0.78
CA ALA A 85 6.57 8.20 0.00
C ALA A 85 5.96 7.98 -1.40
N VAL A 86 6.33 6.92 -2.11
CA VAL A 86 5.78 6.62 -3.44
C VAL A 86 4.29 6.25 -3.35
N SER A 87 3.87 5.51 -2.34
CA SER A 87 2.46 5.18 -2.12
C SER A 87 1.62 6.45 -1.92
N LYS A 88 2.10 7.39 -1.10
CA LYS A 88 1.46 8.69 -0.91
C LYS A 88 1.50 9.57 -2.15
N PHE A 89 2.58 9.56 -2.92
CA PHE A 89 2.65 10.25 -4.19
C PHE A 89 1.58 9.74 -5.17
N ILE A 90 1.39 8.42 -5.28
CA ILE A 90 0.36 7.82 -6.14
C ILE A 90 -1.05 8.21 -5.66
N GLU A 91 -1.27 8.26 -4.35
CA GLU A 91 -2.57 8.65 -3.76
C GLU A 91 -2.95 10.10 -4.13
N TYR A 92 -1.99 11.02 -4.12
CA TYR A 92 -2.22 12.44 -4.40
C TYR A 92 -2.05 12.84 -5.87
N SER A 93 -1.43 12.01 -6.70
CA SER A 93 -1.21 12.27 -8.12
C SER A 93 -2.35 11.71 -8.97
N GLU A 94 -2.84 12.50 -9.94
CA GLU A 94 -3.91 12.05 -10.85
C GLU A 94 -3.40 11.13 -11.99
N ASN A 95 -2.13 11.27 -12.37
CA ASN A 95 -1.59 10.70 -13.62
C ASN A 95 -0.47 9.68 -13.34
N THR A 96 -0.59 8.94 -12.25
CA THR A 96 0.41 7.93 -11.88
C THR A 96 -0.11 6.52 -12.18
N HIS A 97 0.74 5.75 -12.83
CA HIS A 97 0.50 4.37 -13.20
C HIS A 97 1.55 3.44 -12.59
N ILE A 98 1.17 2.16 -12.42
CA ILE A 98 2.09 1.12 -11.97
C ILE A 98 2.18 0.07 -13.08
N ALA A 99 3.41 -0.16 -13.57
CA ALA A 99 3.72 -1.21 -14.52
C ALA A 99 4.32 -2.42 -13.80
N PHE A 100 3.80 -3.61 -14.11
CA PHE A 100 4.37 -4.91 -13.75
C PHE A 100 5.02 -5.51 -14.99
N ILE A 101 6.33 -5.66 -14.98
CA ILE A 101 7.03 -6.48 -15.95
C ILE A 101 7.13 -7.88 -15.36
N TRP A 102 6.37 -8.81 -15.96
CA TRP A 102 6.24 -10.17 -15.44
C TRP A 102 7.51 -10.99 -15.55
N PRO A 103 7.72 -12.00 -14.71
CA PRO A 103 8.92 -12.85 -14.75
C PRO A 103 9.17 -13.54 -16.10
N THR A 104 8.15 -13.77 -16.90
CA THR A 104 8.32 -14.30 -18.27
C THR A 104 9.09 -13.35 -19.19
N ALA A 105 9.05 -12.04 -18.93
CA ALA A 105 9.70 -10.98 -19.71
C ALA A 105 11.03 -10.59 -19.03
N GLN A 106 12.10 -11.34 -19.30
CA GLN A 106 13.42 -11.15 -18.67
C GLN A 106 14.34 -10.21 -19.45
N GLY A 107 15.23 -9.50 -18.72
CA GLY A 107 16.23 -8.61 -19.30
C GLY A 107 15.64 -7.33 -19.91
N CYS A 108 16.40 -6.68 -20.79
CA CYS A 108 16.04 -5.47 -21.52
C CYS A 108 15.69 -4.26 -20.60
N ASP A 109 16.27 -4.17 -19.41
CA ASP A 109 15.95 -3.10 -18.45
C ASP A 109 16.21 -1.70 -18.99
N GLU A 110 17.33 -1.51 -19.71
CA GLU A 110 17.65 -0.22 -20.31
C GLU A 110 16.64 0.21 -21.37
N ASP A 111 16.11 -0.76 -22.15
CA ASP A 111 15.10 -0.47 -23.18
C ASP A 111 13.75 -0.14 -22.52
N ILE A 112 13.39 -0.86 -21.46
CA ILE A 112 12.18 -0.57 -20.70
C ILE A 112 12.23 0.82 -20.06
N GLU A 113 13.37 1.21 -19.47
CA GLU A 113 13.54 2.55 -18.88
C GLU A 113 13.50 3.67 -19.93
N LYS A 114 13.87 3.41 -21.19
CA LYS A 114 13.72 4.36 -22.30
C LYS A 114 12.27 4.44 -22.82
N ILE A 115 11.50 3.36 -22.67
CA ILE A 115 10.10 3.30 -23.12
C ILE A 115 9.16 3.93 -22.11
N ILE A 116 9.38 3.69 -20.80
CA ILE A 116 8.54 4.19 -19.72
C ILE A 116 9.06 5.56 -19.28
N PRO A 117 8.30 6.65 -19.48
CA PRO A 117 8.73 7.99 -19.11
C PRO A 117 8.56 8.25 -17.62
N ASN A 118 9.15 9.32 -17.13
CA ASN A 118 8.89 9.91 -15.80
C ASN A 118 8.79 8.88 -14.67
N ILE A 119 9.79 7.99 -14.57
CA ILE A 119 9.82 6.95 -13.54
C ILE A 119 9.95 7.60 -12.16
N ILE A 120 8.96 7.34 -11.30
CA ILE A 120 8.90 7.82 -9.92
C ILE A 120 9.62 6.86 -8.99
N TYR A 121 9.42 5.54 -9.18
CA TYR A 121 10.00 4.51 -8.34
C TYR A 121 10.12 3.19 -9.07
N ARG A 122 11.13 2.40 -8.70
CA ARG A 122 11.32 1.03 -9.19
C ARG A 122 11.61 0.10 -8.03
N LYS A 123 10.90 -1.04 -8.00
CA LYS A 123 11.07 -2.13 -7.03
C LYS A 123 11.11 -3.48 -7.74
N GLU A 124 11.88 -4.40 -7.20
CA GLU A 124 11.81 -5.81 -7.55
C GLU A 124 11.09 -6.56 -6.44
N VAL A 125 10.09 -7.36 -6.81
CA VAL A 125 9.26 -8.10 -5.85
C VAL A 125 9.34 -9.59 -6.15
N LYS A 126 9.81 -10.36 -5.18
CA LYS A 126 9.89 -11.81 -5.28
C LYS A 126 8.66 -12.45 -4.66
N LEU A 127 7.93 -13.19 -5.47
CA LEU A 127 6.77 -13.96 -5.04
C LEU A 127 7.01 -15.46 -5.29
N ASN A 128 6.52 -16.29 -4.36
CA ASN A 128 6.36 -17.71 -4.61
C ASN A 128 5.06 -17.95 -5.43
N ARG A 129 4.75 -19.21 -5.77
CA ARG A 129 3.56 -19.55 -6.55
C ARG A 129 2.27 -19.08 -5.89
N ASN A 130 2.16 -19.24 -4.57
CA ASN A 130 1.01 -18.77 -3.81
C ASN A 130 0.87 -17.24 -3.87
N GLY A 131 2.00 -16.54 -3.68
CA GLY A 131 2.05 -15.08 -3.77
C GLY A 131 1.68 -14.54 -5.14
N ALA A 132 2.12 -15.19 -6.19
CA ALA A 132 1.75 -14.84 -7.56
C ALA A 132 0.25 -15.01 -7.81
N HIS A 133 -0.36 -16.13 -7.34
CA HIS A 133 -1.80 -16.35 -7.40
C HIS A 133 -2.57 -15.27 -6.64
N ASN A 134 -2.19 -15.01 -5.40
CA ASN A 134 -2.83 -13.98 -4.55
C ASN A 134 -2.69 -12.57 -5.14
N LEU A 135 -1.55 -12.24 -5.75
CA LEU A 135 -1.38 -10.96 -6.44
C LEU A 135 -2.33 -10.85 -7.64
N LEU A 136 -2.35 -11.87 -8.52
CA LEU A 136 -3.20 -11.86 -9.71
C LEU A 136 -4.69 -11.76 -9.34
N SER A 137 -5.13 -12.46 -8.28
CA SER A 137 -6.52 -12.37 -7.79
C SER A 137 -6.90 -10.97 -7.32
N GLN A 138 -5.96 -10.21 -6.76
CA GLN A 138 -6.24 -8.85 -6.27
C GLN A 138 -6.17 -7.79 -7.36
N ILE A 139 -5.16 -7.83 -8.24
CA ILE A 139 -5.02 -6.81 -9.30
C ILE A 139 -6.06 -6.96 -10.42
N TYR A 140 -6.54 -8.17 -10.67
CA TYR A 140 -7.59 -8.44 -11.65
C TYR A 140 -8.99 -8.64 -11.01
N HIS A 141 -9.15 -8.26 -9.75
CA HIS A 141 -10.43 -8.38 -9.06
C HIS A 141 -11.52 -7.58 -9.79
N GLY A 142 -12.66 -8.24 -10.07
CA GLY A 142 -13.76 -7.67 -10.82
C GLY A 142 -13.77 -8.00 -12.32
N GLU A 143 -12.72 -8.64 -12.84
CA GLU A 143 -12.69 -9.15 -14.21
C GLU A 143 -13.52 -10.43 -14.34
N ASP A 144 -14.43 -10.50 -15.30
CA ASP A 144 -15.36 -11.64 -15.49
C ASP A 144 -14.64 -13.00 -15.65
N TRP A 145 -13.46 -13.00 -16.25
CA TRP A 145 -12.67 -14.21 -16.49
C TRP A 145 -11.96 -14.75 -15.24
N LEU A 146 -11.82 -13.94 -14.20
CA LEU A 146 -11.04 -14.29 -13.00
C LEU A 146 -11.75 -15.34 -12.14
N GLY A 147 -13.08 -15.27 -12.05
CA GLY A 147 -13.87 -16.00 -11.07
C GLY A 147 -13.92 -15.27 -9.73
N ASP A 148 -14.23 -15.99 -8.68
CA ASP A 148 -14.44 -15.47 -7.34
C ASP A 148 -13.80 -16.36 -6.25
N ALA A 149 -14.03 -16.01 -4.99
CA ALA A 149 -13.50 -16.75 -3.85
C ALA A 149 -14.05 -18.18 -3.75
N ASP A 150 -15.26 -18.46 -4.26
CA ASP A 150 -15.87 -19.78 -4.21
C ASP A 150 -15.17 -20.80 -5.11
N ASN A 151 -14.57 -20.32 -6.20
CA ASN A 151 -13.78 -21.14 -7.11
C ASN A 151 -12.27 -20.88 -7.01
N ASP A 152 -11.81 -20.23 -5.92
CA ASP A 152 -10.40 -19.87 -5.66
C ASP A 152 -9.79 -19.00 -6.76
N PHE A 153 -10.58 -18.11 -7.38
CA PHE A 153 -10.15 -17.26 -8.48
C PHE A 153 -9.42 -18.05 -9.58
N ASN A 154 -9.98 -19.18 -9.96
CA ASN A 154 -9.30 -20.17 -10.81
C ASN A 154 -8.91 -19.65 -12.20
N GLY A 155 -9.53 -18.57 -12.69
CA GLY A 155 -9.14 -17.88 -13.92
C GLY A 155 -7.72 -17.31 -13.87
N SER A 156 -7.20 -17.00 -12.68
CA SER A 156 -5.83 -16.55 -12.50
C SER A 156 -4.79 -17.58 -12.90
N ASN A 157 -5.11 -18.88 -12.87
CA ASN A 157 -4.17 -19.95 -13.18
C ASN A 157 -3.60 -19.87 -14.63
N GLY A 158 -4.44 -19.48 -15.60
CA GLY A 158 -3.97 -19.25 -16.96
C GLY A 158 -2.96 -18.11 -17.04
N LYS A 159 -3.24 -17.00 -16.36
CA LYS A 159 -2.31 -15.86 -16.25
C LYS A 159 -1.02 -16.25 -15.51
N LEU A 160 -1.14 -17.01 -14.43
CA LEU A 160 -0.01 -17.45 -13.63
C LEU A 160 0.97 -18.30 -14.45
N VAL A 161 0.48 -19.27 -15.22
CA VAL A 161 1.33 -20.12 -16.08
C VAL A 161 2.06 -19.29 -17.13
N GLU A 162 1.41 -18.31 -17.73
CA GLU A 162 1.99 -17.51 -18.81
C GLU A 162 2.89 -16.37 -18.31
N CYS A 163 2.54 -15.71 -17.21
CA CYS A 163 3.29 -14.58 -16.68
C CYS A 163 4.45 -15.02 -15.77
N PHE A 164 4.36 -16.21 -15.16
CA PHE A 164 5.34 -16.74 -14.20
C PHE A 164 5.96 -18.07 -14.67
N LYS A 165 6.51 -18.08 -15.90
CA LYS A 165 7.27 -19.24 -16.43
C LYS A 165 8.50 -19.54 -15.55
N THR A 166 9.03 -18.50 -14.90
CA THR A 166 9.98 -18.57 -13.78
C THR A 166 9.37 -17.82 -12.60
N PHE A 167 9.94 -17.99 -11.39
CA PHE A 167 9.62 -17.20 -10.22
C PHE A 167 10.74 -16.21 -9.89
N ASP A 168 11.35 -15.64 -10.93
CA ASP A 168 12.24 -14.50 -10.80
C ASP A 168 11.45 -13.27 -10.32
N PRO A 169 12.11 -12.23 -9.78
CA PRO A 169 11.42 -11.06 -9.31
C PRO A 169 10.59 -10.37 -10.40
N ILE A 170 9.39 -9.94 -10.03
CA ILE A 170 8.59 -9.01 -10.82
C ILE A 170 9.25 -7.64 -10.73
N ARG A 171 9.44 -6.97 -11.87
CA ARG A 171 9.88 -5.59 -11.91
C ARG A 171 8.67 -4.68 -11.88
N VAL A 172 8.55 -3.88 -10.82
CA VAL A 172 7.44 -2.94 -10.62
C VAL A 172 7.96 -1.53 -10.82
N ILE A 173 7.30 -0.76 -11.67
CA ILE A 173 7.70 0.60 -12.01
C ILE A 173 6.50 1.53 -11.84
N ALA A 174 6.60 2.48 -10.90
CA ALA A 174 5.66 3.60 -10.80
C ALA A 174 6.15 4.74 -11.69
N PHE A 175 5.26 5.29 -12.52
CA PHE A 175 5.61 6.34 -13.49
C PHE A 175 4.42 7.28 -13.72
N GLN A 176 4.69 8.46 -14.28
CA GLN A 176 3.65 9.43 -14.66
C GLN A 176 3.46 9.50 -16.16
N GLU A 177 2.20 9.48 -16.59
CA GLU A 177 1.77 9.79 -17.96
C GLU A 177 0.32 10.31 -17.94
N GLU A 178 0.11 11.50 -18.47
CA GLU A 178 -1.20 12.16 -18.45
C GLU A 178 -2.19 11.58 -19.47
N ASN A 179 -1.70 10.96 -20.52
CA ASN A 179 -2.50 10.50 -21.65
C ASN A 179 -2.62 8.98 -21.67
N LEU A 180 -3.83 8.46 -21.50
CA LEU A 180 -4.10 7.02 -21.51
C LEU A 180 -3.69 6.35 -22.85
N ASP A 181 -3.85 7.03 -23.99
CA ASP A 181 -3.41 6.48 -25.29
C ASP A 181 -1.90 6.25 -25.30
N LYS A 182 -1.14 7.14 -24.67
CA LYS A 182 0.31 6.94 -24.50
C LYS A 182 0.63 5.79 -23.56
N VAL A 183 -0.15 5.59 -22.50
CA VAL A 183 -0.01 4.42 -21.61
C VAL A 183 -0.24 3.12 -22.38
N LEU A 184 -1.24 3.08 -23.25
CA LEU A 184 -1.49 1.94 -24.14
C LEU A 184 -0.34 1.74 -25.12
N ALA A 185 0.19 2.81 -25.72
CA ALA A 185 1.36 2.74 -26.61
C ALA A 185 2.61 2.24 -25.86
N ILE A 186 2.80 2.58 -24.59
CA ILE A 186 3.87 2.05 -23.73
C ILE A 186 3.69 0.53 -23.58
N LYS A 187 2.47 0.05 -23.27
CA LYS A 187 2.17 -1.40 -23.20
C LYS A 187 2.59 -2.12 -24.47
N ASP A 188 2.24 -1.58 -25.63
CA ASP A 188 2.53 -2.22 -26.93
C ASP A 188 4.03 -2.21 -27.23
N ARG A 189 4.73 -1.09 -27.00
CA ARG A 189 6.18 -1.02 -27.20
C ARG A 189 6.94 -2.02 -26.31
N VAL A 190 6.52 -2.19 -25.05
CA VAL A 190 7.13 -3.19 -24.16
C VAL A 190 6.84 -4.61 -24.62
N ARG A 191 5.62 -4.87 -25.11
CA ARG A 191 5.26 -6.18 -25.70
C ARG A 191 6.11 -6.51 -26.92
N ASP A 192 6.44 -5.51 -27.74
CA ASP A 192 7.29 -5.66 -28.92
C ASP A 192 8.75 -5.98 -28.54
N VAL A 193 9.26 -5.45 -27.43
CA VAL A 193 10.60 -5.80 -26.92
C VAL A 193 10.68 -7.28 -26.56
N PHE A 194 9.72 -7.78 -25.79
CA PHE A 194 9.78 -9.15 -25.26
C PHE A 194 9.17 -10.20 -26.19
N LYS A 195 8.30 -9.83 -27.11
CA LYS A 195 7.60 -10.72 -28.07
C LYS A 195 6.82 -11.88 -27.43
N VAL A 196 6.38 -11.69 -26.19
CA VAL A 196 5.50 -12.62 -25.46
C VAL A 196 4.10 -12.05 -25.25
N GLY A 197 3.76 -10.99 -25.97
CA GLY A 197 2.44 -10.35 -25.98
C GLY A 197 2.00 -9.82 -24.61
N LYS A 198 0.70 -9.98 -24.30
CA LYS A 198 0.09 -9.48 -23.08
C LYS A 198 0.62 -10.11 -21.78
N HIS A 199 1.48 -11.12 -21.89
CA HIS A 199 2.11 -11.78 -20.75
C HIS A 199 3.46 -11.15 -20.35
N SER A 200 3.90 -10.09 -21.06
CA SER A 200 5.12 -9.34 -20.71
C SER A 200 4.86 -8.27 -19.67
N ILE A 201 3.72 -7.57 -19.77
CA ILE A 201 3.45 -6.37 -18.98
C ILE A 201 1.96 -6.24 -18.63
N HIS A 202 1.69 -5.73 -17.43
CA HIS A 202 0.44 -5.10 -17.02
C HIS A 202 0.73 -3.66 -16.56
N ILE A 203 -0.14 -2.72 -16.90
CA ILE A 203 -0.10 -1.34 -16.37
C ILE A 203 -1.49 -1.00 -15.89
N THR A 204 -1.60 -0.37 -14.75
CA THR A 204 -2.85 0.14 -14.17
C THR A 204 -3.47 1.19 -15.09
N ASP A 205 -4.78 1.11 -15.31
CA ASP A 205 -5.49 1.98 -16.26
C ASP A 205 -6.20 3.16 -15.54
N THR A 206 -6.50 3.02 -14.23
CA THR A 206 -7.18 4.05 -13.44
C THR A 206 -6.37 4.43 -12.19
N LYS A 207 -6.70 5.59 -11.61
CA LYS A 207 -6.12 6.06 -10.34
C LYS A 207 -6.43 5.09 -9.20
N GLU A 208 -7.66 4.63 -9.12
CA GLU A 208 -8.12 3.70 -8.07
C GLU A 208 -7.35 2.39 -8.15
N GLU A 209 -7.13 1.88 -9.36
CA GLU A 209 -6.32 0.68 -9.58
C GLU A 209 -4.85 0.91 -9.16
N ALA A 210 -4.28 2.08 -9.50
CA ALA A 210 -2.93 2.43 -9.11
C ALA A 210 -2.78 2.53 -7.59
N ILE A 211 -3.73 3.18 -6.88
CA ILE A 211 -3.73 3.27 -5.42
C ILE A 211 -3.85 1.88 -4.78
N ARG A 212 -4.81 1.07 -5.21
CA ARG A 212 -4.99 -0.30 -4.72
C ARG A 212 -3.74 -1.15 -4.92
N THR A 213 -3.15 -1.05 -6.09
CA THR A 213 -1.91 -1.77 -6.43
C THR A 213 -0.73 -1.29 -5.59
N ALA A 214 -0.56 0.02 -5.40
CA ALA A 214 0.49 0.59 -4.57
C ALA A 214 0.43 0.10 -3.12
N ARG A 215 -0.76 0.09 -2.54
CA ARG A 215 -1.04 -0.40 -1.17
C ARG A 215 -0.60 -1.85 -0.96
N ILE A 216 -0.68 -2.66 -2.01
CA ILE A 216 -0.26 -4.07 -1.97
C ILE A 216 1.25 -4.18 -2.20
N ILE A 217 1.77 -3.54 -3.25
CA ILE A 217 3.11 -3.86 -3.75
C ILE A 217 4.23 -3.06 -3.05
N PHE A 218 3.91 -1.87 -2.52
CA PHE A 218 4.84 -1.02 -1.77
C PHE A 218 4.64 -1.14 -0.25
N ASN A 219 4.24 -2.32 0.22
CA ASN A 219 4.11 -2.65 1.63
C ASN A 219 4.61 -4.08 1.87
N ASP A 220 5.69 -4.22 2.62
CA ASP A 220 6.33 -5.52 2.83
C ASP A 220 5.45 -6.50 3.61
N ASN A 221 4.56 -6.02 4.50
CA ASN A 221 3.58 -6.87 5.17
C ASN A 221 2.52 -7.39 4.18
N SER A 222 2.16 -6.60 3.16
CA SER A 222 1.29 -7.07 2.07
C SER A 222 2.00 -8.11 1.20
N ILE A 223 3.30 -7.96 0.92
CA ILE A 223 4.09 -8.97 0.22
C ILE A 223 4.19 -10.26 1.05
N HIS A 224 4.39 -10.14 2.37
CA HIS A 224 4.35 -11.28 3.27
C HIS A 224 2.97 -11.98 3.19
N PHE A 225 1.88 -11.20 3.28
CA PHE A 225 0.54 -11.73 3.12
C PHE A 225 0.38 -12.48 1.79
N LEU A 226 0.77 -11.89 0.66
CA LEU A 226 0.70 -12.56 -0.63
C LEU A 226 1.37 -13.93 -0.61
N ASN A 227 2.58 -14.02 -0.08
CA ASN A 227 3.38 -15.25 -0.13
C ASN A 227 2.87 -16.35 0.81
N TYR A 228 2.29 -16.00 1.96
CA TYR A 228 1.96 -16.97 3.01
C TYR A 228 0.47 -17.21 3.22
N ALA A 229 -0.39 -16.28 2.82
CA ALA A 229 -1.82 -16.36 3.08
C ALA A 229 -2.57 -17.30 2.13
N LYS A 230 -3.67 -17.88 2.65
CA LYS A 230 -4.65 -18.67 1.88
C LYS A 230 -6.06 -18.11 2.15
N PRO A 231 -6.36 -16.90 1.62
CA PRO A 231 -7.57 -16.16 1.99
C PRO A 231 -8.87 -16.84 1.57
N ASN A 232 -8.81 -17.73 0.59
CA ASN A 232 -9.97 -18.46 0.05
C ASN A 232 -10.24 -19.78 0.75
N LYS A 233 -9.40 -20.16 1.74
CA LYS A 233 -9.57 -21.45 2.44
C LYS A 233 -10.88 -21.56 3.22
N TYR A 234 -11.34 -20.44 3.81
CA TYR A 234 -12.59 -20.37 4.57
C TYR A 234 -13.54 -19.38 3.88
N LYS A 235 -14.66 -19.89 3.34
CA LYS A 235 -15.64 -19.06 2.62
C LYS A 235 -16.21 -17.92 3.47
N SER A 236 -16.43 -18.17 4.75
CA SER A 236 -16.92 -17.18 5.71
C SER A 236 -16.00 -15.96 5.86
N THR A 237 -14.71 -16.07 5.50
CA THR A 237 -13.75 -14.98 5.53
C THR A 237 -14.16 -13.84 4.60
N HIS A 238 -14.46 -14.17 3.34
CA HIS A 238 -14.90 -13.18 2.35
C HIS A 238 -16.25 -12.56 2.72
N THR A 239 -17.20 -13.38 3.20
CA THR A 239 -18.50 -12.88 3.68
C THR A 239 -18.32 -11.85 4.81
N LYS A 240 -17.47 -12.15 5.81
CA LYS A 240 -17.19 -11.22 6.92
C LYS A 240 -16.56 -9.90 6.42
N ILE A 241 -15.57 -9.98 5.52
CA ILE A 241 -14.93 -8.79 4.96
C ILE A 241 -15.93 -7.96 4.16
N THR A 242 -16.76 -8.59 3.32
CA THR A 242 -17.78 -7.89 2.53
C THR A 242 -18.80 -7.21 3.44
N SER A 243 -19.36 -7.92 4.41
CA SER A 243 -20.31 -7.34 5.36
C SER A 243 -19.70 -6.20 6.17
N PHE A 244 -18.43 -6.30 6.53
CA PHE A 244 -17.74 -5.21 7.21
C PHE A 244 -17.55 -3.98 6.31
N LYS A 245 -17.17 -4.17 5.04
CA LYS A 245 -17.07 -3.07 4.06
C LYS A 245 -18.40 -2.37 3.82
N GLU A 246 -19.47 -3.15 3.67
CA GLU A 246 -20.83 -2.61 3.53
C GLU A 246 -21.21 -1.74 4.72
N LEU A 247 -20.93 -2.21 5.93
CA LEU A 247 -21.18 -1.48 7.16
C LEU A 247 -20.37 -0.16 7.23
N LEU A 248 -19.09 -0.19 6.87
CA LEU A 248 -18.25 1.02 6.80
C LEU A 248 -18.81 2.03 5.78
N HIS A 249 -19.26 1.56 4.63
CA HIS A 249 -19.84 2.40 3.59
C HIS A 249 -21.15 3.04 4.07
N GLU A 250 -22.04 2.27 4.69
CA GLU A 250 -23.31 2.76 5.25
C GLU A 250 -23.08 3.87 6.29
N HIS A 251 -22.07 3.70 7.13
CA HIS A 251 -21.72 4.67 8.17
C HIS A 251 -20.74 5.76 7.69
N LYS A 252 -20.36 5.77 6.40
CA LYS A 252 -19.41 6.72 5.80
C LYS A 252 -18.07 6.78 6.55
N ILE A 253 -17.60 5.63 7.02
CA ILE A 253 -16.28 5.50 7.64
C ILE A 253 -15.25 5.32 6.55
N ASP A 254 -14.21 6.15 6.61
CA ASP A 254 -13.06 6.05 5.74
C ASP A 254 -12.24 4.80 6.07
N ASN A 255 -11.99 3.95 5.08
CA ASN A 255 -11.21 2.72 5.24
C ASN A 255 -9.77 2.98 5.75
N ASP A 256 -9.26 4.20 5.57
CA ASP A 256 -7.92 4.55 6.07
C ASP A 256 -7.91 4.90 7.57
N LYS A 257 -9.08 5.04 8.20
CA LYS A 257 -9.24 5.32 9.64
C LYS A 257 -9.54 4.09 10.49
N ILE A 258 -9.56 2.91 9.88
CA ILE A 258 -9.90 1.66 10.55
C ILE A 258 -8.91 0.55 10.16
N ILE A 259 -8.74 -0.41 11.05
CA ILE A 259 -7.90 -1.59 10.82
C ILE A 259 -8.57 -2.82 11.42
N ILE A 260 -8.63 -3.90 10.66
CA ILE A 260 -9.09 -5.21 11.14
C ILE A 260 -8.00 -5.85 11.99
N ASP A 261 -8.44 -6.50 13.06
CA ASP A 261 -7.58 -7.08 14.07
C ASP A 261 -7.94 -8.55 14.36
N SER A 262 -7.17 -9.15 15.24
CA SER A 262 -7.44 -10.43 15.94
C SER A 262 -7.67 -11.63 15.01
N SER A 263 -8.78 -12.34 15.20
CA SER A 263 -9.02 -13.68 14.65
C SER A 263 -9.20 -13.69 13.13
N LEU A 264 -9.72 -12.62 12.54
CA LEU A 264 -9.94 -12.56 11.09
C LEU A 264 -8.62 -12.53 10.31
N ILE A 265 -7.52 -12.03 10.92
CA ILE A 265 -6.17 -12.12 10.34
C ILE A 265 -5.75 -13.59 10.18
N LEU A 266 -5.99 -14.43 11.18
CA LEU A 266 -5.67 -15.87 11.09
C LEU A 266 -6.51 -16.55 10.02
N SER A 267 -7.74 -16.08 9.84
CA SER A 267 -8.65 -16.62 8.82
C SER A 267 -8.18 -16.27 7.41
N VAL A 268 -7.76 -15.04 7.14
CA VAL A 268 -7.20 -14.66 5.82
C VAL A 268 -5.85 -15.35 5.55
N TYR A 269 -5.07 -15.66 6.59
CA TYR A 269 -3.88 -16.51 6.44
C TYR A 269 -4.20 -17.99 6.26
N GLY A 270 -5.47 -18.40 6.40
CA GLY A 270 -5.90 -19.79 6.26
C GLY A 270 -5.47 -20.70 7.42
N LEU A 271 -5.17 -20.14 8.58
CA LEU A 271 -4.73 -20.88 9.77
C LEU A 271 -5.92 -21.49 10.52
N ARG A 272 -6.90 -20.67 10.83
CA ARG A 272 -8.18 -21.10 11.38
C ARG A 272 -9.29 -20.13 11.01
N GLU A 273 -10.53 -20.63 11.05
CA GLU A 273 -11.70 -19.79 10.80
C GLU A 273 -11.92 -18.80 11.94
N ALA A 274 -12.29 -17.55 11.59
CA ALA A 274 -12.71 -16.54 12.55
C ALA A 274 -14.21 -16.65 12.83
N VAL A 275 -14.61 -16.42 14.07
CA VAL A 275 -16.02 -16.33 14.46
C VAL A 275 -16.57 -14.93 14.18
N ASP A 276 -15.81 -13.92 14.51
CA ASP A 276 -16.14 -12.50 14.54
C ASP A 276 -15.15 -11.65 13.73
N THR A 277 -15.45 -10.36 13.66
CA THR A 277 -14.59 -9.34 13.06
C THR A 277 -14.29 -8.29 14.12
N ASP A 278 -13.06 -8.29 14.60
CA ASP A 278 -12.55 -7.29 15.53
C ASP A 278 -11.86 -6.16 14.76
N TYR A 279 -12.01 -4.93 15.24
CA TYR A 279 -11.40 -3.76 14.60
C TYR A 279 -10.88 -2.74 15.61
N LEU A 280 -9.92 -1.92 15.17
CA LEU A 280 -9.51 -0.69 15.85
C LEU A 280 -9.87 0.49 14.96
N LEU A 281 -10.49 1.52 15.55
CA LEU A 281 -10.96 2.70 14.83
C LEU A 281 -10.29 3.95 15.40
N ASP A 282 -9.94 4.90 14.50
CA ASP A 282 -9.44 6.22 14.90
C ASP A 282 -10.40 6.91 15.89
N ASN A 283 -9.84 7.49 16.95
CA ASN A 283 -10.62 8.16 18.00
C ASN A 283 -11.41 9.39 17.52
N ALA A 284 -11.05 9.95 16.35
CA ALA A 284 -11.81 11.04 15.73
C ALA A 284 -13.10 10.56 15.04
N CYS A 285 -13.26 9.24 14.86
CA CYS A 285 -14.45 8.62 14.30
C CYS A 285 -15.35 8.10 15.42
N ASN A 286 -16.65 8.20 15.22
CA ASN A 286 -17.63 7.62 16.11
C ASN A 286 -18.43 6.57 15.35
N PHE A 287 -18.19 5.31 15.67
CA PHE A 287 -18.87 4.18 15.06
C PHE A 287 -18.95 3.04 16.07
N GLU A 288 -20.12 2.50 16.24
CA GLU A 288 -20.38 1.32 17.05
C GLU A 288 -21.29 0.39 16.26
N SER A 289 -20.81 -0.83 16.01
CA SER A 289 -21.61 -1.84 15.31
C SER A 289 -22.72 -2.35 16.21
N GLN A 290 -23.91 -2.55 15.65
CA GLN A 290 -25.01 -3.23 16.34
C GLN A 290 -24.95 -4.77 16.19
N SER A 291 -24.04 -5.27 15.37
CA SER A 291 -23.84 -6.72 15.18
C SER A 291 -22.99 -7.29 16.32
N PRO A 292 -23.44 -8.38 16.97
CA PRO A 292 -22.60 -9.04 18.00
C PRO A 292 -21.36 -9.73 17.43
N LEU A 293 -21.24 -9.79 16.09
CA LEU A 293 -20.10 -10.39 15.39
C LEU A 293 -19.08 -9.36 14.89
N ILE A 294 -19.29 -8.05 15.16
CA ILE A 294 -18.40 -6.99 14.73
C ILE A 294 -18.14 -6.08 15.93
N ASN A 295 -16.93 -6.12 16.48
CA ASN A 295 -16.65 -5.50 17.76
C ASN A 295 -15.40 -4.62 17.73
N SER A 296 -15.41 -3.49 18.48
CA SER A 296 -14.19 -2.77 18.79
C SER A 296 -13.28 -3.62 19.67
N HIS A 297 -11.98 -3.61 19.39
CA HIS A 297 -10.98 -4.35 20.14
C HIS A 297 -10.06 -3.42 20.95
N ASP A 298 -10.53 -2.23 21.29
CA ASP A 298 -9.78 -1.21 22.04
C ASP A 298 -9.29 -1.71 23.40
N GLU A 299 -10.01 -2.62 24.04
CA GLU A 299 -9.60 -3.26 25.30
C GLU A 299 -8.31 -4.08 25.20
N SER A 300 -7.96 -4.50 23.98
CA SER A 300 -6.74 -5.29 23.73
C SER A 300 -5.51 -4.43 23.40
N LEU A 301 -5.64 -3.10 23.36
CA LEU A 301 -4.53 -2.19 23.00
C LEU A 301 -3.32 -2.32 23.94
N GLU A 302 -3.53 -2.61 25.22
CA GLU A 302 -2.44 -2.79 26.17
C GLU A 302 -1.45 -3.91 25.77
N TRP A 303 -1.95 -4.95 25.08
CA TRP A 303 -1.15 -6.09 24.65
C TRP A 303 -0.31 -5.81 23.39
N TYR A 304 -0.69 -4.80 22.59
CA TYR A 304 0.08 -4.37 21.43
C TYR A 304 1.36 -3.63 21.80
N LYS A 305 1.41 -2.99 22.96
CA LYS A 305 2.51 -2.12 23.40
C LYS A 305 2.84 -1.03 22.35
N LYS A 306 1.83 -0.58 21.64
CA LYS A 306 1.85 0.45 20.58
C LYS A 306 0.62 1.34 20.75
N LEU A 307 0.74 2.59 20.31
CA LEU A 307 -0.41 3.48 20.26
C LEU A 307 -1.37 3.05 19.14
N LYS A 308 -2.68 3.25 19.34
CA LYS A 308 -3.71 2.93 18.36
C LYS A 308 -3.42 3.59 17.00
N ASN A 309 -3.03 4.87 17.01
CA ASN A 309 -2.69 5.61 15.79
C ASN A 309 -1.46 5.02 15.08
N GLU A 310 -0.49 4.48 15.79
CA GLU A 310 0.64 3.78 15.16
C GLU A 310 0.18 2.50 14.45
N LEU A 311 -0.78 1.77 15.02
CA LEU A 311 -1.35 0.57 14.37
C LEU A 311 -2.12 0.94 13.11
N ILE A 312 -2.91 2.02 13.14
CA ILE A 312 -3.79 2.43 12.04
C ILE A 312 -3.02 3.11 10.91
N TYR A 313 -2.01 3.95 11.22
CA TYR A 313 -1.41 4.86 10.24
C TYR A 313 0.04 4.53 9.85
N ASN A 314 0.75 3.70 10.61
CA ASN A 314 2.11 3.32 10.23
C ASN A 314 2.09 2.06 9.34
N PRO A 315 2.47 2.16 8.05
CA PRO A 315 2.46 1.03 7.10
C PRO A 315 3.28 -0.19 7.54
N ASN A 316 4.24 -0.02 8.44
CA ASN A 316 5.00 -1.12 9.02
C ASN A 316 4.19 -1.98 10.00
N ASN A 317 2.97 -1.58 10.36
CA ASN A 317 2.11 -2.29 11.31
C ASN A 317 0.92 -2.97 10.66
N TYR A 318 0.71 -2.84 9.34
CA TYR A 318 -0.44 -3.42 8.67
C TYR A 318 -0.11 -3.93 7.26
N PHE A 319 -1.00 -4.73 6.72
CA PHE A 319 -1.08 -5.10 5.31
C PHE A 319 -2.46 -4.79 4.74
N TYR A 320 -2.57 -4.77 3.41
CA TYR A 320 -3.83 -4.60 2.72
C TYR A 320 -4.33 -5.90 2.10
N PHE A 321 -5.62 -6.15 2.26
CA PHE A 321 -6.35 -7.18 1.53
C PHE A 321 -7.78 -6.69 1.26
N ASN A 322 -8.24 -6.81 0.01
CA ASN A 322 -9.56 -6.30 -0.44
C ASN A 322 -9.82 -4.83 -0.05
N ASP A 323 -8.82 -3.96 -0.22
CA ASP A 323 -8.87 -2.52 0.09
C ASP A 323 -9.09 -2.16 1.57
N ILE A 324 -8.92 -3.11 2.48
CA ILE A 324 -8.98 -2.87 3.93
C ILE A 324 -7.61 -3.19 4.55
N LYS A 325 -7.28 -2.46 5.61
CA LYS A 325 -6.11 -2.70 6.43
C LYS A 325 -6.36 -3.80 7.45
N PHE A 326 -5.36 -4.66 7.62
CA PHE A 326 -5.29 -5.69 8.65
C PHE A 326 -4.00 -5.49 9.44
N VAL A 327 -4.05 -5.64 10.75
CA VAL A 327 -2.84 -5.65 11.57
C VAL A 327 -1.87 -6.69 11.03
N SER A 328 -0.59 -6.32 10.91
CA SER A 328 0.42 -7.20 10.30
C SER A 328 0.65 -8.46 11.12
N PHE A 329 1.05 -9.52 10.43
CA PHE A 329 1.28 -10.83 11.02
C PHE A 329 2.25 -10.80 12.23
N PRO A 330 3.41 -10.12 12.16
CA PRO A 330 4.32 -10.03 13.30
C PRO A 330 3.72 -9.25 14.49
N ILE A 331 2.93 -8.21 14.21
CA ILE A 331 2.28 -7.40 15.25
C ILE A 331 1.20 -8.21 15.96
N LEU A 332 0.36 -8.95 15.20
CA LEU A 332 -0.62 -9.86 15.78
C LEU A 332 0.04 -10.94 16.64
N TYR A 333 1.11 -11.55 16.14
CA TYR A 333 1.89 -12.55 16.90
C TYR A 333 2.38 -11.98 18.23
N SER A 334 2.97 -10.79 18.20
CA SER A 334 3.45 -10.10 19.40
C SER A 334 2.32 -9.83 20.39
N MET A 335 1.19 -9.32 19.95
CA MET A 335 0.02 -9.07 20.80
C MET A 335 -0.48 -10.36 21.46
N LYS A 336 -0.68 -11.42 20.68
CA LYS A 336 -1.14 -12.72 21.23
C LYS A 336 -0.14 -13.33 22.20
N SER A 337 1.14 -13.23 21.90
CA SER A 337 2.21 -13.67 22.80
C SER A 337 2.21 -12.89 24.13
N ASN A 338 1.98 -11.57 24.08
CA ASN A 338 1.91 -10.72 25.26
C ASN A 338 0.66 -11.02 26.11
N ARG A 339 -0.51 -11.25 25.50
CA ARG A 339 -1.76 -11.58 26.19
C ARG A 339 -1.69 -12.99 26.82
N GLY A 340 -1.16 -13.96 26.10
CA GLY A 340 -0.78 -15.28 26.59
C GLY A 340 -1.93 -16.18 27.04
N GLU A 341 -3.15 -15.95 26.58
CA GLU A 341 -4.28 -16.84 26.83
C GLU A 341 -4.07 -18.23 26.17
N VAL A 342 -4.85 -19.23 26.59
CA VAL A 342 -4.74 -20.59 26.02
C VAL A 342 -4.97 -20.57 24.50
N LYS A 343 -5.98 -19.81 24.05
CA LYS A 343 -6.27 -19.65 22.61
C LYS A 343 -5.10 -18.98 21.87
N ASP A 344 -4.47 -17.98 22.49
CA ASP A 344 -3.35 -17.24 21.89
C ASP A 344 -2.10 -18.10 21.70
N ARG A 345 -1.79 -18.94 22.71
CA ARG A 345 -0.67 -19.89 22.60
C ARG A 345 -0.87 -20.88 21.44
N ASN A 346 -2.12 -21.31 21.19
CA ASN A 346 -2.44 -22.17 20.06
C ASN A 346 -2.34 -21.41 18.73
N ASP A 347 -2.83 -20.17 18.69
CA ASP A 347 -2.72 -19.29 17.54
C ASP A 347 -1.24 -19.04 17.18
N CYS A 348 -0.40 -18.70 18.17
CA CYS A 348 1.05 -18.52 17.95
C CYS A 348 1.73 -19.78 17.39
N LYS A 349 1.41 -20.98 17.92
CA LYS A 349 1.95 -22.23 17.36
C LYS A 349 1.55 -22.44 15.89
N MET A 350 0.33 -22.08 15.50
CA MET A 350 -0.08 -22.16 14.08
C MET A 350 0.65 -21.13 13.22
N MET A 351 0.90 -19.94 13.78
CA MET A 351 1.66 -18.89 13.10
C MET A 351 3.13 -19.28 12.92
N ASP A 352 3.76 -19.86 13.94
CA ASP A 352 5.14 -20.39 13.86
C ASP A 352 5.23 -21.48 12.78
N ALA A 353 4.32 -22.46 12.82
CA ALA A 353 4.28 -23.54 11.84
C ALA A 353 4.08 -23.05 10.40
N LEU A 354 3.37 -21.94 10.18
CA LEU A 354 3.23 -21.36 8.84
C LEU A 354 4.56 -20.85 8.30
N ILE A 355 5.36 -20.20 9.15
CA ILE A 355 6.66 -19.63 8.75
C ILE A 355 7.72 -20.72 8.55
N GLU A 356 7.74 -21.75 9.41
CA GLU A 356 8.69 -22.84 9.34
C GLU A 356 8.51 -23.76 8.12
N ASN A 357 7.27 -23.88 7.60
CA ASN A 357 6.92 -24.80 6.52
C ASN A 357 6.92 -24.15 5.11
N ASN A 358 7.28 -22.88 4.99
CA ASN A 358 7.33 -22.14 3.73
C ASN A 358 8.70 -21.46 3.51
#